data_69344355a2c61f6737307ccb1c374b79
#
_entry.id   69344355a2c61f6737307ccb1c374b79
#
_cell.length_a   1.000
_cell.length_b   1.000
_cell.length_c   1.000
_cell.angle_alpha   90.00
_cell.angle_beta   90.00
_cell.angle_gamma   90.00
#
_symmetry.space_group_name_H-M   'P 1'
#
loop_
_entity.id
_entity.type
_entity.pdbx_description
1 polymer ?
#
loop_
_entity_poly.entity_id
_entity_poly.type
_entity_poly.pdbx_seq_one_letter_code
_entity_poly.pdbx_strand_id
1 'polypeptide(L)'
;MFKIIEGDFKNQEYGTENYLTNWPMLYILENGKEAYIGESNHVKTRMNQHHMSVEKSIFDKVHFIYSKQFNQSVTFDYESKLIQYIVADEKFVVTNKNAGIADKEYFDKEKYDVNFHILWHKLQREKLAKHSIEEIENSDLFKYSPFKELNDDQRDAVDKITQRIKQNPYQAIVVNGMPGSGKTIVAIYIMKLLRDSEEYKDKKIGFVVPPTSLRKTLSKVFRSIYGLKATDVIGPSDIVKQHYDILLVDEAHRLHQYKNIVNRASFKANCKALGLTTESDELDWI
;
A
#
# COMPACT_ATOMS: atom_id res chain seq x y z
N MET A 1 27.45 9.39 -7.12
CA MET A 1 26.56 10.36 -7.81
C MET A 1 25.57 9.60 -8.66
N PHE A 2 24.27 9.90 -8.52
CA PHE A 2 23.22 9.23 -9.29
C PHE A 2 23.13 9.80 -10.72
N LYS A 3 22.87 8.94 -11.70
CA LYS A 3 22.44 9.33 -13.06
C LYS A 3 21.01 8.85 -13.26
N ILE A 4 20.16 9.68 -13.85
CA ILE A 4 18.80 9.32 -14.29
C ILE A 4 18.80 9.49 -15.81
N ILE A 5 18.37 8.45 -16.52
CA ILE A 5 18.39 8.37 -17.97
C ILE A 5 16.98 8.03 -18.41
N GLU A 6 16.38 8.93 -19.17
CA GLU A 6 15.06 8.70 -19.77
C GLU A 6 15.22 7.87 -21.06
N GLY A 7 14.34 6.92 -21.25
CA GLY A 7 14.19 6.13 -22.47
C GLY A 7 12.71 6.04 -22.86
N ASP A 8 12.48 5.78 -24.14
CA ASP A 8 11.14 5.49 -24.65
C ASP A 8 10.82 4.01 -24.41
N PHE A 9 9.95 3.77 -23.43
CA PHE A 9 9.54 2.40 -23.10
C PHE A 9 8.70 1.81 -24.23
N LYS A 10 7.77 2.58 -24.78
CA LYS A 10 6.83 2.12 -25.81
C LYS A 10 7.53 1.67 -27.09
N ASN A 11 8.54 2.43 -27.54
CA ASN A 11 9.29 2.14 -28.75
C ASN A 11 10.58 1.33 -28.50
N GLN A 12 10.86 0.95 -27.24
CA GLN A 12 12.04 0.19 -26.83
C GLN A 12 13.38 0.90 -27.11
N GLU A 13 13.38 2.22 -27.00
CA GLU A 13 14.57 3.03 -27.23
C GLU A 13 15.24 3.39 -25.89
N TYR A 14 16.23 2.58 -25.47
CA TYR A 14 16.85 2.66 -24.14
C TYR A 14 18.29 3.18 -24.13
N GLY A 15 18.84 3.53 -25.30
CA GLY A 15 20.27 3.84 -25.42
C GLY A 15 21.18 2.60 -25.41
N THR A 16 22.47 2.81 -25.64
CA THR A 16 23.46 1.73 -25.85
C THR A 16 24.47 1.59 -24.71
N GLU A 17 24.23 2.21 -23.58
CA GLU A 17 25.18 2.30 -22.48
C GLU A 17 25.47 0.93 -21.83
N ASN A 18 26.74 0.62 -21.59
CA ASN A 18 27.21 -0.69 -21.10
C ASN A 18 26.64 -1.07 -19.72
N TYR A 19 26.30 -0.09 -18.86
CA TYR A 19 25.72 -0.36 -17.55
C TYR A 19 24.28 -0.90 -17.60
N LEU A 20 23.56 -0.78 -18.72
CA LEU A 20 22.23 -1.35 -18.91
C LEU A 20 22.23 -2.90 -19.01
N THR A 21 23.38 -3.53 -19.13
CA THR A 21 23.47 -4.97 -19.39
C THR A 21 23.72 -5.82 -18.16
N ASN A 22 24.55 -5.36 -17.21
CA ASN A 22 24.96 -6.18 -16.07
C ASN A 22 25.37 -5.30 -14.87
N TRP A 23 24.44 -4.51 -14.37
CA TRP A 23 24.66 -3.66 -13.20
C TRP A 23 23.34 -3.50 -12.41
N PRO A 24 23.38 -3.53 -11.08
CA PRO A 24 22.19 -3.26 -10.28
C PRO A 24 21.65 -1.86 -10.57
N MET A 25 20.38 -1.78 -10.94
CA MET A 25 19.73 -0.54 -11.30
C MET A 25 18.30 -0.49 -10.77
N LEU A 26 17.83 0.71 -10.55
CA LEU A 26 16.42 0.99 -10.34
C LEU A 26 15.84 1.55 -11.64
N TYR A 27 14.56 1.38 -11.82
CA TYR A 27 13.84 2.00 -12.93
C TYR A 27 12.43 2.41 -12.52
N ILE A 28 11.92 3.45 -13.18
CA ILE A 28 10.56 3.92 -13.06
C ILE A 28 9.93 3.88 -14.45
N LEU A 29 8.91 3.05 -14.64
CA LEU A 29 8.04 3.12 -15.82
C LEU A 29 6.91 4.10 -15.51
N GLU A 30 6.56 4.99 -16.46
CA GLU A 30 5.49 5.96 -16.23
C GLU A 30 4.75 6.34 -17.52
N ASN A 31 3.54 6.90 -17.37
CA ASN A 31 2.71 7.45 -18.45
C ASN A 31 2.13 8.84 -18.10
N GLY A 32 2.75 9.56 -17.15
CA GLY A 32 2.31 10.84 -16.64
C GLY A 32 1.25 10.77 -15.54
N LYS A 33 0.54 9.65 -15.38
CA LYS A 33 -0.46 9.43 -14.33
C LYS A 33 -0.11 8.27 -13.43
N GLU A 34 0.33 7.19 -13.99
CA GLU A 34 0.68 5.95 -13.29
C GLU A 34 2.18 5.69 -13.39
N ALA A 35 2.71 5.05 -12.37
CA ALA A 35 4.10 4.61 -12.35
C ALA A 35 4.26 3.20 -11.79
N TYR A 36 5.28 2.51 -12.27
CA TYR A 36 5.76 1.26 -11.70
C TYR A 36 7.23 1.38 -11.40
N ILE A 37 7.63 1.04 -10.20
CA ILE A 37 9.01 1.07 -9.73
C ILE A 37 9.55 -0.36 -9.71
N GLY A 38 10.80 -0.54 -10.11
CA GLY A 38 11.44 -1.84 -10.05
C GLY A 38 12.95 -1.73 -9.98
N GLU A 39 13.57 -2.87 -9.66
CA GLU A 39 15.00 -3.06 -9.70
C GLU A 39 15.39 -4.20 -10.64
N SER A 40 16.62 -4.21 -11.13
CA SER A 40 17.17 -5.34 -11.88
C SER A 40 18.68 -5.25 -12.01
N ASN A 41 19.36 -6.40 -11.92
CA ASN A 41 20.77 -6.55 -12.32
C ASN A 41 20.91 -6.66 -13.84
N HIS A 42 19.84 -7.01 -14.56
CA HIS A 42 19.80 -7.21 -16.01
C HIS A 42 18.62 -6.43 -16.62
N VAL A 43 18.71 -5.11 -16.58
CA VAL A 43 17.57 -4.24 -16.89
C VAL A 43 17.04 -4.42 -18.31
N LYS A 44 17.89 -4.70 -19.31
CA LYS A 44 17.43 -4.98 -20.69
C LYS A 44 16.53 -6.20 -20.78
N THR A 45 16.93 -7.30 -20.12
CA THR A 45 16.10 -8.51 -20.05
C THR A 45 14.78 -8.22 -19.33
N ARG A 46 14.86 -7.43 -18.26
CA ARG A 46 13.67 -7.04 -17.48
C ARG A 46 12.71 -6.18 -18.31
N MET A 47 13.21 -5.24 -19.10
CA MET A 47 12.37 -4.44 -20.01
C MET A 47 11.66 -5.32 -21.04
N ASN A 48 12.35 -6.29 -21.64
CA ASN A 48 11.72 -7.24 -22.56
C ASN A 48 10.58 -8.05 -21.90
N GLN A 49 10.76 -8.48 -20.64
CA GLN A 49 9.70 -9.15 -19.88
C GLN A 49 8.50 -8.22 -19.63
N HIS A 50 8.76 -6.95 -19.33
CA HIS A 50 7.69 -5.96 -19.14
C HIS A 50 6.91 -5.69 -20.43
N HIS A 51 7.57 -5.68 -21.59
CA HIS A 51 6.89 -5.54 -22.89
C HIS A 51 5.92 -6.68 -23.19
N MET A 52 6.21 -7.88 -22.70
CA MET A 52 5.32 -9.04 -22.87
C MET A 52 4.12 -9.01 -21.89
N SER A 53 4.15 -8.12 -20.89
CA SER A 53 3.11 -8.00 -19.89
C SER A 53 2.03 -7.02 -20.31
N VAL A 54 0.78 -7.48 -20.40
CA VAL A 54 -0.39 -6.63 -20.69
C VAL A 54 -0.53 -5.52 -19.65
N GLU A 55 -0.25 -5.81 -18.36
CA GLU A 55 -0.32 -4.83 -17.28
C GLU A 55 0.67 -3.66 -17.45
N LYS A 56 1.77 -3.87 -18.19
CA LYS A 56 2.81 -2.86 -18.40
C LYS A 56 2.68 -2.11 -19.72
N SER A 57 1.78 -2.51 -20.60
CA SER A 57 1.55 -1.87 -21.90
C SER A 57 1.02 -0.42 -21.80
N ILE A 58 0.59 -0.01 -20.62
CA ILE A 58 0.08 1.35 -20.34
C ILE A 58 1.20 2.39 -20.22
N PHE A 59 2.45 1.98 -20.05
CA PHE A 59 3.57 2.89 -19.85
C PHE A 59 4.21 3.34 -21.15
N ASP A 60 4.62 4.61 -21.19
CA ASP A 60 5.25 5.22 -22.37
C ASP A 60 6.74 5.41 -22.17
N LYS A 61 7.16 5.78 -20.96
CA LYS A 61 8.53 6.16 -20.61
C LYS A 61 9.13 5.23 -19.56
N VAL A 62 10.46 5.17 -19.60
CA VAL A 62 11.26 4.55 -18.54
C VAL A 62 12.35 5.51 -18.08
N HIS A 63 12.56 5.60 -16.77
CA HIS A 63 13.65 6.34 -16.15
C HIS A 63 14.56 5.36 -15.44
N PHE A 64 15.76 5.12 -16.01
CA PHE A 64 16.79 4.29 -15.39
C PHE A 64 17.59 5.10 -14.39
N ILE A 65 17.69 4.60 -13.17
CA ILE A 65 18.45 5.21 -12.09
C ILE A 65 19.70 4.38 -11.84
N TYR A 66 20.84 4.97 -12.07
CA TYR A 66 22.15 4.34 -11.99
C TYR A 66 23.06 5.01 -10.97
N SER A 67 23.85 4.23 -10.27
CA SER A 67 24.98 4.67 -9.46
C SER A 67 26.10 3.63 -9.46
N LYS A 68 27.36 4.08 -9.51
CA LYS A 68 28.52 3.20 -9.33
C LYS A 68 28.59 2.56 -7.93
N GLN A 69 27.84 3.10 -6.99
CA GLN A 69 27.76 2.61 -5.61
C GLN A 69 26.62 1.61 -5.40
N PHE A 70 25.80 1.33 -6.41
CA PHE A 70 24.74 0.36 -6.30
C PHE A 70 25.29 -1.07 -6.20
N ASN A 71 24.74 -1.80 -5.26
CA ASN A 71 24.77 -3.25 -5.18
C ASN A 71 23.32 -3.75 -5.01
N GLN A 72 23.11 -5.03 -5.02
CA GLN A 72 21.77 -5.62 -5.01
C GLN A 72 20.99 -5.28 -3.72
N SER A 73 21.62 -5.30 -2.55
CA SER A 73 20.95 -4.93 -1.29
C SER A 73 20.44 -3.49 -1.32
N VAL A 74 21.27 -2.57 -1.84
CA VAL A 74 20.91 -1.16 -1.98
C VAL A 74 19.76 -0.96 -2.97
N THR A 75 19.76 -1.70 -4.09
CA THR A 75 18.66 -1.56 -5.06
C THR A 75 17.36 -2.13 -4.54
N PHE A 76 17.37 -3.21 -3.77
CA PHE A 76 16.18 -3.71 -3.08
C PHE A 76 15.63 -2.71 -2.06
N ASP A 77 16.49 -2.17 -1.19
CA ASP A 77 16.09 -1.16 -0.21
C ASP A 77 15.53 0.10 -0.88
N TYR A 78 16.21 0.59 -1.92
CA TYR A 78 15.77 1.79 -2.63
C TYR A 78 14.50 1.56 -3.47
N GLU A 79 14.29 0.37 -4.03
CA GLU A 79 13.01 0.02 -4.67
C GLU A 79 11.87 0.17 -3.68
N SER A 80 12.00 -0.45 -2.50
CA SER A 80 10.99 -0.39 -1.44
C SER A 80 10.74 1.05 -0.98
N LYS A 81 11.79 1.81 -0.70
CA LYS A 81 11.68 3.23 -0.32
C LYS A 81 11.03 4.06 -1.41
N LEU A 82 11.45 3.90 -2.67
CA LEU A 82 10.86 4.65 -3.78
C LEU A 82 9.37 4.35 -3.94
N ILE A 83 8.93 3.10 -3.79
CA ILE A 83 7.51 2.75 -3.82
C ILE A 83 6.77 3.52 -2.73
N GLN A 84 7.25 3.47 -1.47
CA GLN A 84 6.62 4.20 -0.37
C GLN A 84 6.53 5.71 -0.59
N TYR A 85 7.66 6.31 -0.96
CA TYR A 85 7.76 7.77 -1.10
C TYR A 85 7.00 8.30 -2.33
N ILE A 86 7.03 7.59 -3.47
CA ILE A 86 6.29 8.00 -4.68
C ILE A 86 4.78 7.84 -4.49
N VAL A 87 4.34 6.79 -3.75
CA VAL A 87 2.92 6.68 -3.35
C VAL A 87 2.50 7.89 -2.51
N ALA A 88 3.30 8.26 -1.52
CA ALA A 88 2.98 9.34 -0.60
C ALA A 88 3.17 10.74 -1.22
N ASP A 89 3.96 10.86 -2.27
CA ASP A 89 4.15 12.08 -3.08
C ASP A 89 2.93 12.42 -3.94
N GLU A 90 2.03 11.46 -4.18
CA GLU A 90 0.80 11.63 -4.97
C GLU A 90 1.01 12.21 -6.39
N LYS A 91 2.23 12.15 -6.92
CA LYS A 91 2.47 12.54 -8.31
C LYS A 91 1.95 11.49 -9.27
N PHE A 92 2.18 10.23 -8.95
CA PHE A 92 1.76 9.09 -9.72
C PHE A 92 0.90 8.15 -8.87
N VAL A 93 -0.04 7.46 -9.51
CA VAL A 93 -0.64 6.27 -8.94
C VAL A 93 0.32 5.11 -9.15
N VAL A 94 0.89 4.59 -8.09
CA VAL A 94 1.88 3.50 -8.15
C VAL A 94 1.16 2.16 -8.32
N THR A 95 1.50 1.42 -9.39
CA THR A 95 0.85 0.16 -9.77
C THR A 95 1.53 -1.08 -9.19
N ASN A 96 2.56 -0.92 -8.36
CA ASN A 96 3.20 -2.02 -7.66
C ASN A 96 2.20 -2.76 -6.75
N LYS A 97 2.20 -4.09 -6.78
CA LYS A 97 1.34 -4.92 -5.92
C LYS A 97 1.90 -5.03 -4.49
N ASN A 98 3.22 -4.95 -4.34
CA ASN A 98 3.92 -5.00 -3.05
C ASN A 98 5.00 -3.90 -2.96
N ALA A 99 5.58 -3.76 -1.79
CA ALA A 99 6.62 -2.78 -1.50
C ALA A 99 8.03 -3.16 -2.00
N GLY A 100 8.17 -4.24 -2.79
CA GLY A 100 9.48 -4.81 -3.06
C GLY A 100 10.03 -5.62 -1.87
N ILE A 101 11.30 -5.93 -1.88
CA ILE A 101 11.99 -6.58 -0.76
C ILE A 101 12.51 -5.49 0.15
N ALA A 102 11.75 -5.16 1.18
CA ALA A 102 12.21 -4.25 2.22
C ALA A 102 13.40 -4.88 2.95
N ASP A 103 14.51 -4.17 2.99
CA ASP A 103 15.63 -4.75 3.61
C ASP A 103 15.81 -4.37 5.04
N LYS A 104 16.19 -5.28 5.56
CA LYS A 104 16.85 -5.67 6.76
C LYS A 104 18.15 -4.87 6.89
N GLU A 105 19.05 -5.29 7.64
CA GLU A 105 20.34 -4.68 7.80
C GLU A 105 21.32 -5.15 6.70
N TYR A 106 22.06 -4.20 6.10
CA TYR A 106 23.14 -4.47 5.16
C TYR A 106 24.31 -3.50 5.37
N PHE A 107 25.47 -3.83 4.81
CA PHE A 107 26.70 -3.06 5.01
C PHE A 107 26.55 -1.61 4.52
N ASP A 108 26.96 -0.64 5.32
CA ASP A 108 26.88 0.82 5.05
C ASP A 108 25.44 1.38 4.90
N LYS A 109 24.40 0.72 5.44
CA LYS A 109 23.00 1.15 5.31
C LYS A 109 22.81 2.64 5.67
N GLU A 110 23.34 3.10 6.78
CA GLU A 110 23.23 4.51 7.21
C GLU A 110 23.71 5.51 6.15
N LYS A 111 24.80 5.18 5.47
CA LYS A 111 25.34 5.99 4.37
C LYS A 111 24.39 6.00 3.18
N TYR A 112 23.76 4.87 2.88
CA TYR A 112 22.79 4.79 1.80
C TYR A 112 21.47 5.49 2.16
N ASP A 113 21.07 5.51 3.43
CA ASP A 113 19.93 6.30 3.89
C ASP A 113 20.14 7.80 3.61
N VAL A 114 21.31 8.33 3.93
CA VAL A 114 21.68 9.72 3.58
C VAL A 114 21.69 9.91 2.05
N ASN A 115 22.25 8.97 1.30
CA ASN A 115 22.30 9.04 -0.15
C ASN A 115 20.91 8.98 -0.80
N PHE A 116 19.91 8.35 -0.17
CA PHE A 116 18.53 8.34 -0.65
C PHE A 116 17.95 9.76 -0.74
N HIS A 117 18.24 10.63 0.23
CA HIS A 117 17.83 12.04 0.18
C HIS A 117 18.41 12.75 -1.07
N ILE A 118 19.67 12.45 -1.42
CA ILE A 118 20.30 13.01 -2.62
C ILE A 118 19.61 12.50 -3.90
N LEU A 119 19.24 11.21 -3.93
CA LEU A 119 18.47 10.65 -5.03
C LEU A 119 17.10 11.32 -5.14
N TRP A 120 16.39 11.49 -4.02
CA TRP A 120 15.07 12.11 -4.00
C TRP A 120 15.08 13.53 -4.55
N HIS A 121 16.02 14.37 -4.10
CA HIS A 121 16.20 15.70 -4.66
C HIS A 121 16.46 15.68 -6.18
N LYS A 122 17.17 14.66 -6.66
CA LYS A 122 17.37 14.53 -8.09
C LYS A 122 16.07 14.16 -8.81
N LEU A 123 15.27 13.25 -8.26
CA LEU A 123 13.94 12.93 -8.81
C LEU A 123 13.02 14.15 -8.87
N GLN A 124 13.07 15.03 -7.87
CA GLN A 124 12.34 16.30 -7.89
C GLN A 124 12.80 17.21 -9.04
N ARG A 125 14.10 17.32 -9.27
CA ARG A 125 14.67 18.11 -10.38
C ARG A 125 14.28 17.56 -11.75
N GLU A 126 14.22 16.26 -11.91
CA GLU A 126 13.75 15.58 -13.11
C GLU A 126 12.21 15.51 -13.19
N LYS A 127 11.51 16.19 -12.27
CA LYS A 127 10.04 16.23 -12.18
C LYS A 127 9.41 14.83 -12.04
N LEU A 128 10.10 13.89 -11.39
CA LEU A 128 9.59 12.57 -11.04
C LEU A 128 9.02 12.52 -9.62
N ALA A 129 9.22 13.54 -8.82
CA ALA A 129 8.64 13.77 -7.50
C ALA A 129 8.28 15.24 -7.32
N LYS A 130 7.33 15.54 -6.39
CA LYS A 130 6.84 16.90 -6.11
C LYS A 130 7.29 17.41 -4.74
N HIS A 131 6.99 16.63 -3.69
CA HIS A 131 7.12 17.05 -2.29
C HIS A 131 8.50 16.71 -1.74
N SER A 132 8.93 17.42 -0.70
CA SER A 132 10.12 17.08 0.05
C SER A 132 9.93 15.81 0.86
N ILE A 133 11.01 15.14 1.24
CA ILE A 133 10.96 13.97 2.14
C ILE A 133 10.24 14.32 3.45
N GLU A 134 10.53 15.48 4.02
CA GLU A 134 9.91 15.93 5.27
C GLU A 134 8.39 16.10 5.14
N GLU A 135 7.90 16.70 4.04
CA GLU A 135 6.46 16.80 3.77
C GLU A 135 5.81 15.44 3.62
N ILE A 136 6.47 14.50 2.93
CA ILE A 136 5.99 13.14 2.72
C ILE A 136 5.88 12.40 4.04
N GLU A 137 6.93 12.38 4.85
CA GLU A 137 6.98 11.65 6.12
C GLU A 137 5.94 12.15 7.14
N ASN A 138 5.56 13.41 7.05
CA ASN A 138 4.49 14.00 7.85
C ASN A 138 3.08 13.72 7.32
N SER A 139 2.94 13.21 6.10
CA SER A 139 1.64 12.95 5.48
C SER A 139 0.92 11.75 6.07
N ASP A 140 -0.41 11.78 6.05
CA ASP A 140 -1.24 10.63 6.46
C ASP A 140 -1.03 9.44 5.52
N LEU A 141 -0.80 9.71 4.23
CA LEU A 141 -0.58 8.68 3.23
C LEU A 141 0.69 7.88 3.50
N PHE A 142 1.76 8.54 3.94
CA PHE A 142 2.99 7.85 4.34
C PHE A 142 2.80 7.06 5.64
N LYS A 143 2.09 7.63 6.63
CA LYS A 143 1.85 6.99 7.93
C LYS A 143 1.02 5.72 7.82
N TYR A 144 0.00 5.70 6.94
CA TYR A 144 -0.95 4.60 6.77
C TYR A 144 -0.72 3.80 5.48
N SER A 145 0.42 3.94 4.84
CA SER A 145 0.73 3.22 3.61
C SER A 145 0.86 1.71 3.86
N PRO A 146 0.20 0.85 3.04
CA PRO A 146 0.41 -0.60 3.09
C PRO A 146 1.79 -1.02 2.54
N PHE A 147 2.53 -0.09 1.98
CA PHE A 147 3.90 -0.31 1.52
C PHE A 147 4.94 -0.05 2.61
N LYS A 148 4.49 0.40 3.79
CA LYS A 148 5.37 0.58 4.93
C LYS A 148 5.94 -0.76 5.38
N GLU A 149 7.21 -0.76 5.74
CA GLU A 149 7.85 -1.95 6.29
C GLU A 149 7.17 -2.37 7.60
N LEU A 150 6.79 -3.64 7.64
CA LEU A 150 6.24 -4.27 8.85
C LEU A 150 7.38 -4.78 9.72
N ASN A 151 7.33 -4.51 11.02
CA ASN A 151 8.23 -5.17 11.96
C ASN A 151 7.88 -6.68 12.09
N ASP A 152 8.72 -7.45 12.76
CA ASP A 152 8.57 -8.90 12.85
C ASP A 152 7.24 -9.31 13.49
N ASP A 153 6.80 -8.62 14.54
CA ASP A 153 5.51 -8.90 15.20
C ASP A 153 4.31 -8.63 14.29
N GLN A 154 4.36 -7.53 13.53
CA GLN A 154 3.32 -7.19 12.55
C GLN A 154 3.28 -8.17 11.40
N ARG A 155 4.43 -8.63 10.92
CA ARG A 155 4.57 -9.63 9.86
C ARG A 155 4.01 -10.98 10.31
N ASP A 156 4.39 -11.43 11.49
CA ASP A 156 3.86 -12.66 12.11
C ASP A 156 2.33 -12.58 12.29
N ALA A 157 1.80 -11.42 12.70
CA ALA A 157 0.37 -11.19 12.80
C ALA A 157 -0.32 -11.30 11.43
N VAL A 158 0.24 -10.67 10.38
CA VAL A 158 -0.31 -10.77 9.01
C VAL A 158 -0.35 -12.22 8.53
N ASP A 159 0.74 -12.97 8.71
CA ASP A 159 0.83 -14.37 8.28
C ASP A 159 -0.20 -15.24 9.00
N LYS A 160 -0.33 -15.12 10.32
CA LYS A 160 -1.33 -15.82 11.12
C LYS A 160 -2.76 -15.50 10.72
N ILE A 161 -3.08 -14.22 10.51
CA ILE A 161 -4.42 -13.78 10.11
C ILE A 161 -4.74 -14.31 8.71
N THR A 162 -3.83 -14.16 7.76
CA THR A 162 -4.02 -14.63 6.38
C THR A 162 -4.21 -16.14 6.32
N GLN A 163 -3.43 -16.88 7.10
CA GLN A 163 -3.58 -18.34 7.22
C GLN A 163 -4.95 -18.72 7.78
N ARG A 164 -5.42 -18.04 8.83
CA ARG A 164 -6.74 -18.30 9.43
C ARG A 164 -7.89 -17.97 8.49
N ILE A 165 -7.83 -16.89 7.74
CA ILE A 165 -8.84 -16.55 6.71
C ILE A 165 -8.99 -17.70 5.71
N LYS A 166 -7.89 -18.31 5.28
CA LYS A 166 -7.90 -19.44 4.34
C LYS A 166 -8.43 -20.73 4.96
N GLN A 167 -8.09 -21.00 6.22
CA GLN A 167 -8.45 -22.26 6.89
C GLN A 167 -9.90 -22.29 7.37
N ASN A 168 -10.43 -21.18 7.85
CA ASN A 168 -11.78 -21.11 8.40
C ASN A 168 -12.42 -19.74 8.15
N PRO A 169 -13.09 -19.56 7.01
CA PRO A 169 -13.64 -18.26 6.60
C PRO A 169 -14.83 -17.79 7.45
N TYR A 170 -15.38 -18.63 8.32
CA TYR A 170 -16.52 -18.27 9.18
C TYR A 170 -16.13 -17.97 10.64
N GLN A 171 -14.83 -17.88 10.92
CA GLN A 171 -14.36 -17.61 12.28
C GLN A 171 -14.00 -16.13 12.47
N ALA A 172 -14.50 -15.52 13.54
CA ALA A 172 -14.01 -14.21 13.96
C ALA A 172 -12.54 -14.32 14.43
N ILE A 173 -11.69 -13.40 13.93
CA ILE A 173 -10.29 -13.29 14.31
C ILE A 173 -10.11 -12.01 15.11
N VAL A 174 -9.75 -12.13 16.40
CA VAL A 174 -9.51 -10.99 17.28
C VAL A 174 -8.00 -10.74 17.37
N VAL A 175 -7.58 -9.53 17.03
CA VAL A 175 -6.19 -9.08 17.10
C VAL A 175 -6.02 -8.08 18.23
N ASN A 176 -5.34 -8.49 19.29
CA ASN A 176 -5.01 -7.63 20.42
C ASN A 176 -3.61 -7.07 20.29
N GLY A 177 -3.43 -5.82 20.68
CA GLY A 177 -2.12 -5.15 20.71
C GLY A 177 -2.18 -3.84 21.46
N MET A 178 -1.04 -3.42 21.99
CA MET A 178 -0.92 -2.16 22.72
C MET A 178 -1.26 -0.95 21.84
N PRO A 179 -1.66 0.20 22.41
CA PRO A 179 -1.74 1.45 21.67
C PRO A 179 -0.41 1.74 20.95
N GLY A 180 -0.49 2.16 19.68
CA GLY A 180 0.72 2.45 18.89
C GLY A 180 1.43 1.22 18.29
N SER A 181 0.98 -0.01 18.50
CA SER A 181 1.60 -1.22 17.91
C SER A 181 1.39 -1.37 16.39
N GLY A 182 0.66 -0.42 15.75
CA GLY A 182 0.43 -0.42 14.30
C GLY A 182 -0.70 -1.34 13.82
N LYS A 183 -1.70 -1.65 14.67
CA LYS A 183 -2.86 -2.48 14.28
C LYS A 183 -3.56 -2.00 13.01
N THR A 184 -3.76 -0.69 12.89
CA THR A 184 -4.34 -0.07 11.68
C THR A 184 -3.50 -0.36 10.44
N ILE A 185 -2.16 -0.30 10.55
CA ILE A 185 -1.24 -0.59 9.44
C ILE A 185 -1.37 -2.07 9.03
N VAL A 186 -1.38 -2.99 9.99
CA VAL A 186 -1.60 -4.43 9.76
C VAL A 186 -2.94 -4.66 9.04
N ALA A 187 -4.01 -4.01 9.49
CA ALA A 187 -5.33 -4.16 8.88
C ALA A 187 -5.36 -3.62 7.43
N ILE A 188 -4.73 -2.47 7.14
CA ILE A 188 -4.60 -1.92 5.78
C ILE A 188 -3.76 -2.83 4.90
N TYR A 189 -2.67 -3.39 5.44
CA TYR A 189 -1.82 -4.34 4.73
C TYR A 189 -2.60 -5.59 4.33
N ILE A 190 -3.37 -6.18 5.25
CA ILE A 190 -4.25 -7.32 4.98
C ILE A 190 -5.28 -6.96 3.91
N MET A 191 -5.93 -5.79 4.02
CA MET A 191 -6.87 -5.31 3.01
C MET A 191 -6.24 -5.29 1.61
N LYS A 192 -5.00 -4.78 1.50
CA LYS A 192 -4.25 -4.74 0.25
C LYS A 192 -3.93 -6.15 -0.26
N LEU A 193 -3.44 -7.05 0.61
CA LEU A 193 -3.17 -8.44 0.25
C LEU A 193 -4.41 -9.16 -0.29
N LEU A 194 -5.57 -8.97 0.36
CA LEU A 194 -6.83 -9.58 -0.07
C LEU A 194 -7.24 -9.02 -1.45
N ARG A 195 -7.15 -7.71 -1.66
CA ARG A 195 -7.49 -7.09 -2.96
C ARG A 195 -6.56 -7.48 -4.10
N ASP A 196 -5.29 -7.76 -3.82
CA ASP A 196 -4.33 -8.20 -4.82
C ASP A 196 -4.41 -9.69 -5.13
N SER A 197 -5.10 -10.46 -4.29
CA SER A 197 -5.24 -11.90 -4.45
C SER A 197 -6.34 -12.23 -5.45
N GLU A 198 -6.06 -13.10 -6.43
CA GLU A 198 -7.04 -13.63 -7.37
C GLU A 198 -8.22 -14.34 -6.68
N GLU A 199 -7.98 -14.95 -5.51
CA GLU A 199 -8.99 -15.67 -4.71
C GLU A 199 -10.05 -14.73 -4.11
N TYR A 200 -9.65 -13.49 -3.76
CA TYR A 200 -10.51 -12.55 -3.04
C TYR A 200 -10.88 -11.30 -3.85
N LYS A 201 -10.41 -11.16 -5.09
CA LYS A 201 -10.63 -9.94 -5.90
C LYS A 201 -12.11 -9.60 -6.12
N ASP A 202 -12.96 -10.61 -6.28
CA ASP A 202 -14.40 -10.46 -6.52
C ASP A 202 -15.22 -10.45 -5.21
N LYS A 203 -14.59 -10.67 -4.06
CA LYS A 203 -15.24 -10.64 -2.75
C LYS A 203 -15.57 -9.23 -2.32
N LYS A 204 -16.72 -9.08 -1.65
CA LYS A 204 -17.08 -7.82 -1.00
C LYS A 204 -16.35 -7.71 0.34
N ILE A 205 -15.35 -6.85 0.40
CA ILE A 205 -14.53 -6.63 1.60
C ILE A 205 -14.80 -5.21 2.11
N GLY A 206 -15.19 -5.09 3.38
CA GLY A 206 -15.39 -3.81 4.06
C GLY A 206 -14.32 -3.54 5.10
N PHE A 207 -13.83 -2.29 5.16
CA PHE A 207 -12.92 -1.81 6.20
C PHE A 207 -13.69 -0.89 7.13
N VAL A 208 -14.12 -1.43 8.27
CA VAL A 208 -14.99 -0.73 9.23
C VAL A 208 -14.16 0.13 10.15
N VAL A 209 -14.46 1.43 10.18
CA VAL A 209 -13.76 2.42 11.02
C VAL A 209 -14.78 3.26 11.80
N PRO A 210 -15.04 2.97 13.08
CA PRO A 210 -16.02 3.71 13.87
C PRO A 210 -15.73 5.21 13.97
N PRO A 211 -14.48 5.70 14.24
CA PRO A 211 -14.22 7.14 14.33
C PRO A 211 -14.30 7.84 12.96
N THR A 212 -15.20 8.82 12.84
CA THR A 212 -15.45 9.53 11.57
C THR A 212 -14.21 10.28 11.04
N SER A 213 -13.38 10.85 11.91
CA SER A 213 -12.14 11.54 11.51
C SER A 213 -11.16 10.57 10.87
N LEU A 214 -10.87 9.44 11.54
CA LEU A 214 -9.99 8.41 11.04
C LEU A 214 -10.53 7.80 9.73
N ARG A 215 -11.85 7.53 9.66
CA ARG A 215 -12.51 7.04 8.44
C ARG A 215 -12.29 7.96 7.24
N LYS A 216 -12.41 9.29 7.43
CA LYS A 216 -12.13 10.26 6.36
C LYS A 216 -10.67 10.23 5.91
N THR A 217 -9.74 10.16 6.84
CA THR A 217 -8.31 10.01 6.55
C THR A 217 -8.04 8.73 5.75
N LEU A 218 -8.50 7.59 6.24
CA LEU A 218 -8.27 6.31 5.57
C LEU A 218 -8.97 6.21 4.20
N SER A 219 -10.13 6.83 4.02
CA SER A 219 -10.77 6.93 2.69
C SER A 219 -9.92 7.69 1.68
N LYS A 220 -9.19 8.73 2.11
CA LYS A 220 -8.23 9.43 1.24
C LYS A 220 -7.03 8.54 0.92
N VAL A 221 -6.46 7.89 1.94
CA VAL A 221 -5.34 6.95 1.77
C VAL A 221 -5.69 5.83 0.78
N PHE A 222 -6.86 5.21 0.94
CA PHE A 222 -7.32 4.13 0.05
C PHE A 222 -7.47 4.59 -1.40
N ARG A 223 -7.93 5.83 -1.62
CA ARG A 223 -8.05 6.40 -2.97
C ARG A 223 -6.72 6.52 -3.70
N SER A 224 -5.64 6.78 -2.98
CA SER A 224 -4.31 7.01 -3.54
C SER A 224 -3.49 5.70 -3.73
N ILE A 225 -4.02 4.56 -3.26
CA ILE A 225 -3.35 3.27 -3.37
C ILE A 225 -4.01 2.41 -4.45
N TYR A 226 -3.24 2.00 -5.42
CA TYR A 226 -3.72 1.12 -6.49
C TYR A 226 -4.34 -0.18 -5.91
N GLY A 227 -5.52 -0.55 -6.42
CA GLY A 227 -6.24 -1.74 -5.97
C GLY A 227 -7.13 -1.53 -4.73
N LEU A 228 -7.01 -0.40 -4.00
CA LEU A 228 -7.92 -0.03 -2.92
C LEU A 228 -8.96 0.99 -3.38
N LYS A 229 -10.11 1.01 -2.72
CA LYS A 229 -11.19 1.95 -3.04
C LYS A 229 -11.61 2.72 -1.78
N ALA A 230 -11.78 4.03 -1.90
CA ALA A 230 -12.31 4.84 -0.80
C ALA A 230 -13.66 4.36 -0.26
N THR A 231 -14.46 3.70 -1.11
CA THR A 231 -15.76 3.11 -0.77
C THR A 231 -15.66 1.85 0.07
N ASP A 232 -14.48 1.22 0.14
CA ASP A 232 -14.25 0.05 1.00
C ASP A 232 -14.14 0.48 2.48
N VAL A 233 -13.82 1.75 2.74
CA VAL A 233 -13.73 2.31 4.11
C VAL A 233 -15.10 2.80 4.55
N ILE A 234 -15.71 2.09 5.48
CA ILE A 234 -17.11 2.25 5.90
C ILE A 234 -17.23 2.53 7.40
N GLY A 235 -18.39 3.03 7.78
CA GLY A 235 -18.77 3.12 9.20
C GLY A 235 -19.62 1.92 9.64
N PRO A 236 -19.82 1.72 10.96
CA PRO A 236 -20.62 0.61 11.48
C PRO A 236 -22.02 0.53 10.84
N SER A 237 -22.72 1.66 10.68
CA SER A 237 -24.05 1.73 10.08
C SER A 237 -24.08 1.39 8.58
N ASP A 238 -22.93 1.31 7.93
CA ASP A 238 -22.90 0.96 6.49
C ASP A 238 -22.93 -0.56 6.27
N ILE A 239 -22.62 -1.36 7.30
CA ILE A 239 -22.63 -2.83 7.28
C ILE A 239 -24.03 -3.33 6.88
N VAL A 240 -25.08 -2.64 7.34
CA VAL A 240 -26.47 -3.03 7.11
C VAL A 240 -26.93 -2.83 5.66
N LYS A 241 -26.18 -2.04 4.87
CA LYS A 241 -26.60 -1.64 3.52
C LYS A 241 -26.38 -2.72 2.47
N GLN A 242 -25.48 -3.65 2.71
CA GLN A 242 -25.16 -4.74 1.79
C GLN A 242 -24.47 -5.89 2.53
N HIS A 243 -24.46 -7.07 1.91
CA HIS A 243 -23.69 -8.21 2.41
C HIS A 243 -22.20 -8.01 2.14
N TYR A 244 -21.36 -8.41 3.11
CA TYR A 244 -19.90 -8.46 2.98
C TYR A 244 -19.41 -9.89 3.21
N ASP A 245 -18.45 -10.32 2.39
CA ASP A 245 -17.78 -11.62 2.56
C ASP A 245 -16.71 -11.56 3.66
N ILE A 246 -16.05 -10.39 3.80
CA ILE A 246 -15.01 -10.15 4.80
C ILE A 246 -15.18 -8.75 5.37
N LEU A 247 -15.15 -8.62 6.68
CA LEU A 247 -15.09 -7.34 7.39
C LEU A 247 -13.78 -7.25 8.18
N LEU A 248 -13.00 -6.21 7.91
CA LEU A 248 -11.85 -5.82 8.72
C LEU A 248 -12.29 -4.66 9.61
N VAL A 249 -12.23 -4.83 10.91
CA VAL A 249 -12.74 -3.83 11.87
C VAL A 249 -11.58 -3.25 12.64
N ASP A 250 -11.27 -1.97 12.40
CA ASP A 250 -10.28 -1.23 13.16
C ASP A 250 -10.95 -0.49 14.32
N GLU A 251 -10.25 -0.31 15.43
CA GLU A 251 -10.77 0.36 16.63
C GLU A 251 -12.09 -0.26 17.16
N ALA A 252 -12.21 -1.59 17.12
CA ALA A 252 -13.45 -2.30 17.49
C ALA A 252 -13.98 -1.93 18.90
N HIS A 253 -13.09 -1.51 19.80
CA HIS A 253 -13.49 -1.03 21.14
C HIS A 253 -14.30 0.27 21.13
N ARG A 254 -14.37 0.96 19.98
CA ARG A 254 -15.18 2.18 19.77
C ARG A 254 -16.56 1.91 19.18
N LEU A 255 -16.91 0.65 18.95
CA LEU A 255 -18.27 0.25 18.59
C LEU A 255 -19.22 0.56 19.75
N HIS A 256 -20.42 1.02 19.43
CA HIS A 256 -21.35 1.53 20.41
C HIS A 256 -22.31 0.46 20.89
N GLN A 257 -22.58 0.50 22.19
CA GLN A 257 -23.75 -0.15 22.77
C GLN A 257 -24.97 0.76 22.68
N TYR A 258 -26.17 0.21 22.63
CA TYR A 258 -27.42 0.96 22.50
C TYR A 258 -27.54 2.14 23.47
N LYS A 259 -27.09 1.97 24.73
CA LYS A 259 -27.09 3.01 25.77
C LYS A 259 -26.27 4.26 25.45
N ASN A 260 -25.27 4.11 24.57
CA ASN A 260 -24.28 5.16 24.25
C ASN A 260 -24.54 5.80 22.84
N ILE A 261 -25.69 5.50 22.24
CA ILE A 261 -25.99 5.96 20.88
C ILE A 261 -26.85 7.22 20.92
N VAL A 262 -26.41 8.22 20.15
CA VAL A 262 -27.12 9.50 19.98
C VAL A 262 -28.37 9.31 19.09
N ASN A 263 -28.21 8.62 17.94
CA ASN A 263 -29.32 8.38 17.01
C ASN A 263 -29.95 6.99 17.23
N ARG A 264 -30.77 6.89 18.25
CA ARG A 264 -31.46 5.64 18.63
C ARG A 264 -32.44 5.15 17.57
N ALA A 265 -33.06 6.04 16.79
CA ALA A 265 -33.99 5.64 15.73
C ALA A 265 -33.26 4.90 14.61
N SER A 266 -32.12 5.43 14.14
CA SER A 266 -31.29 4.77 13.13
C SER A 266 -30.74 3.43 13.64
N PHE A 267 -30.29 3.37 14.88
CA PHE A 267 -29.79 2.13 15.49
C PHE A 267 -30.86 1.03 15.51
N LYS A 268 -32.09 1.37 15.98
CA LYS A 268 -33.23 0.42 15.98
C LYS A 268 -33.55 -0.07 14.57
N ALA A 269 -33.54 0.83 13.58
CA ALA A 269 -33.79 0.47 12.19
C ALA A 269 -32.73 -0.51 11.67
N ASN A 270 -31.45 -0.29 12.02
CA ASN A 270 -30.34 -1.18 11.64
C ASN A 270 -30.47 -2.56 12.30
N CYS A 271 -30.72 -2.62 13.62
CA CYS A 271 -30.97 -3.90 14.32
C CYS A 271 -32.13 -4.66 13.64
N LYS A 272 -33.24 -3.98 13.37
CA LYS A 272 -34.39 -4.60 12.68
C LYS A 272 -34.02 -5.14 11.28
N ALA A 273 -33.24 -4.40 10.52
CA ALA A 273 -32.81 -4.82 9.17
C ALA A 273 -31.92 -6.09 9.22
N LEU A 274 -31.17 -6.26 10.31
CA LEU A 274 -30.32 -7.44 10.54
C LEU A 274 -31.04 -8.57 11.31
N GLY A 275 -32.33 -8.41 11.65
CA GLY A 275 -33.08 -9.37 12.44
C GLY A 275 -32.67 -9.44 13.93
N LEU A 276 -31.98 -8.42 14.41
CA LEU A 276 -31.46 -8.30 15.77
C LEU A 276 -32.41 -7.51 16.67
N THR A 277 -32.27 -7.68 17.99
CA THR A 277 -33.01 -6.95 19.00
C THR A 277 -32.36 -5.61 19.35
N THR A 278 -33.06 -4.76 20.08
CA THR A 278 -32.48 -3.49 20.58
C THR A 278 -31.52 -3.68 21.75
N GLU A 279 -31.36 -4.89 22.26
CA GLU A 279 -30.33 -5.24 23.27
C GLU A 279 -28.96 -5.53 22.65
N SER A 280 -28.95 -5.75 21.33
CA SER A 280 -27.72 -5.94 20.54
C SER A 280 -26.88 -4.67 20.51
N ASP A 281 -25.61 -4.81 20.19
CA ASP A 281 -24.69 -3.68 20.00
C ASP A 281 -24.14 -3.63 18.54
N GLU A 282 -23.28 -2.64 18.25
CA GLU A 282 -22.70 -2.55 16.89
C GLU A 282 -21.73 -3.69 16.58
N LEU A 283 -21.24 -4.44 17.56
CA LEU A 283 -20.44 -5.64 17.34
C LEU A 283 -21.31 -6.79 16.81
N ASP A 284 -22.57 -6.86 17.26
CA ASP A 284 -23.50 -7.88 16.76
C ASP A 284 -23.89 -7.66 15.29
N TRP A 285 -23.59 -6.50 14.71
CA TRP A 285 -23.81 -6.22 13.27
C TRP A 285 -22.73 -6.80 12.36
N ILE A 286 -21.58 -7.20 12.92
CA ILE A 286 -20.40 -7.67 12.22
C ILE A 286 -20.41 -9.20 12.14
#